data_4fa3c5dfc514ceb8110ca288f416ff75
#
_entry.id   4fa3c5dfc514ceb8110ca288f416ff75
#
_cell.length_a   1.000
_cell.length_b   1.000
_cell.length_c   1.000
_cell.angle_alpha   90.00
_cell.angle_beta   90.00
_cell.angle_gamma   90.00
#
_symmetry.space_group_name_H-M   'P 1'
#
loop_
_entity.id
_entity.type
_entity.pdbx_description
1 polymer ?
#
loop_
_entity_poly.entity_id
_entity_poly.type
_entity_poly.pdbx_seq_one_letter_code
_entity_poly.pdbx_strand_id
1 'polypeptide(L)'
;AEEENADWLAEVEQAREIAEFYRNENISLRRQIDVLRNHLNRQRGDKELDSDVPIPRGYDAMPDWVRQHLAGRLILHPRAERAVGKAEYVEPEMVYRALLILANEYRNSRMGIGSDESFRTALAKYGMDFSGSIDKARAGQEGDAYFVNYPPGSNNRRMLQFHIERGNSREPRYCMRIYFFWDEESNQVVVGWLPGHLSR
;
A
#
# COMPACT_ATOMS: atom_id res chain seq x y z
N ALA A 1 -5.23 27.44 39.73
CA ALA A 1 -4.09 26.77 39.07
C ALA A 1 -4.09 25.24 39.27
N GLU A 2 -4.28 24.73 40.54
CA GLU A 2 -4.34 23.27 40.79
C GLU A 2 -5.69 22.66 40.35
N GLU A 3 -6.81 23.31 40.60
CA GLU A 3 -8.16 22.89 40.13
C GLU A 3 -8.26 22.92 38.61
N GLU A 4 -7.78 23.97 37.94
CA GLU A 4 -7.77 24.06 36.48
C GLU A 4 -6.94 22.95 35.82
N ASN A 5 -5.86 22.52 36.47
CA ASN A 5 -5.01 21.42 35.97
C ASN A 5 -5.71 20.06 36.13
N ALA A 6 -6.51 19.88 37.19
CA ALA A 6 -7.29 18.67 37.43
C ALA A 6 -8.43 18.53 36.41
N ASP A 7 -9.15 19.61 36.09
CA ASP A 7 -10.21 19.65 35.11
C ASP A 7 -9.69 19.36 33.69
N TRP A 8 -8.54 19.95 33.34
CA TRP A 8 -7.91 19.69 32.04
C TRP A 8 -7.44 18.23 31.87
N LEU A 9 -6.90 17.63 32.95
CA LEU A 9 -6.52 16.21 32.94
C LEU A 9 -7.75 15.28 32.77
N ALA A 10 -8.88 15.62 33.38
CA ALA A 10 -10.11 14.86 33.22
C ALA A 10 -10.67 14.97 31.79
N GLU A 11 -10.61 16.14 31.18
CA GLU A 11 -11.00 16.32 29.76
C GLU A 11 -10.11 15.53 28.80
N VAL A 12 -8.81 15.50 29.03
CA VAL A 12 -7.86 14.74 28.23
C VAL A 12 -8.12 13.23 28.35
N GLU A 13 -8.40 12.74 29.55
CA GLU A 13 -8.70 11.32 29.79
C GLU A 13 -10.02 10.94 29.09
N GLN A 14 -11.05 11.74 29.25
CA GLN A 14 -12.32 11.53 28.56
C GLN A 14 -12.18 11.55 27.02
N ALA A 15 -11.38 12.47 26.47
CA ALA A 15 -11.10 12.51 25.05
C ALA A 15 -10.34 11.26 24.55
N ARG A 16 -9.44 10.72 25.38
CA ARG A 16 -8.73 9.47 25.10
C ARG A 16 -9.67 8.27 25.06
N GLU A 17 -10.55 8.15 26.06
CA GLU A 17 -11.55 7.07 26.12
C GLU A 17 -12.47 7.09 24.92
N ILE A 18 -12.95 8.27 24.53
CA ILE A 18 -13.78 8.46 23.33
C ILE A 18 -13.01 8.08 22.05
N ALA A 19 -11.76 8.50 21.94
CA ALA A 19 -10.90 8.17 20.79
C ALA A 19 -10.65 6.66 20.69
N GLU A 20 -10.42 6.00 21.81
CA GLU A 20 -10.21 4.55 21.89
C GLU A 20 -11.50 3.77 21.54
N PHE A 21 -12.65 4.23 22.03
CA PHE A 21 -13.95 3.68 21.67
C PHE A 21 -14.19 3.75 20.15
N TYR A 22 -14.01 4.92 19.53
CA TYR A 22 -14.18 5.06 18.07
C TYR A 22 -13.13 4.28 17.27
N ARG A 23 -11.91 4.15 17.79
CA ARG A 23 -10.88 3.30 17.18
C ARG A 23 -11.32 1.84 17.13
N ASN A 24 -11.83 1.32 18.24
CA ASN A 24 -12.29 -0.06 18.34
C ASN A 24 -13.54 -0.31 17.47
N GLU A 25 -14.47 0.65 17.44
CA GLU A 25 -15.65 0.58 16.58
C GLU A 25 -15.26 0.59 15.08
N ASN A 26 -14.33 1.45 14.68
CA ASN A 26 -13.78 1.46 13.32
C ASN A 26 -13.12 0.12 12.94
N ILE A 27 -12.37 -0.49 13.85
CA ILE A 27 -11.77 -1.82 13.62
C ILE A 27 -12.87 -2.86 13.42
N SER A 28 -13.91 -2.84 14.24
CA SER A 28 -15.05 -3.75 14.15
C SER A 28 -15.81 -3.58 12.83
N LEU A 29 -16.13 -2.37 12.46
CA LEU A 29 -16.83 -2.05 11.21
C LEU A 29 -16.00 -2.46 9.97
N ARG A 30 -14.69 -2.24 9.99
CA ARG A 30 -13.80 -2.68 8.92
C ARG A 30 -13.80 -4.20 8.77
N ARG A 31 -13.75 -4.94 9.88
CA ARG A 31 -13.87 -6.41 9.86
C ARG A 31 -15.21 -6.87 9.27
N GLN A 32 -16.32 -6.22 9.63
CA GLN A 32 -17.64 -6.53 9.08
C GLN A 32 -17.70 -6.26 7.57
N ILE A 33 -17.15 -5.13 7.12
CA ILE A 33 -17.06 -4.80 5.69
C ILE A 33 -16.25 -5.86 4.94
N ASP A 34 -15.13 -6.31 5.49
CA ASP A 34 -14.29 -7.32 4.85
C ASP A 34 -14.99 -8.69 4.80
N VAL A 35 -15.71 -9.08 5.87
CA VAL A 35 -16.52 -10.30 5.87
C VAL A 35 -17.63 -10.24 4.81
N LEU A 36 -18.33 -9.13 4.73
CA LEU A 36 -19.40 -8.93 3.73
C LEU A 36 -18.84 -8.92 2.30
N ARG A 37 -17.70 -8.28 2.06
CA ARG A 37 -17.01 -8.31 0.76
C ARG A 37 -16.60 -9.73 0.38
N ASN A 38 -16.04 -10.48 1.33
CA ASN A 38 -15.65 -11.87 1.09
C ASN A 38 -16.87 -12.76 0.80
N HIS A 39 -17.98 -12.50 1.47
CA HIS A 39 -19.24 -13.21 1.21
C HIS A 39 -19.78 -12.90 -0.19
N LEU A 40 -19.79 -11.63 -0.58
CA LEU A 40 -20.17 -11.21 -1.93
C LEU A 40 -19.25 -11.79 -3.01
N ASN A 41 -17.96 -11.85 -2.75
CA ASN A 41 -16.98 -12.43 -3.67
C ASN A 41 -17.19 -13.94 -3.84
N ARG A 42 -17.47 -14.67 -2.76
CA ARG A 42 -17.82 -16.10 -2.82
C ARG A 42 -19.14 -16.36 -3.57
N GLN A 43 -20.14 -15.48 -3.42
CA GLN A 43 -21.40 -15.60 -4.15
C GLN A 43 -21.26 -15.30 -5.65
N ARG A 44 -20.28 -14.47 -6.04
CA ARG A 44 -20.01 -14.16 -7.45
C ARG A 44 -19.25 -15.27 -8.18
N GLY A 45 -18.88 -16.36 -7.46
CA GLY A 45 -18.03 -17.42 -7.98
C GLY A 45 -16.59 -16.93 -8.17
N ASP A 46 -15.61 -17.82 -8.10
CA ASP A 46 -14.17 -17.59 -8.29
C ASP A 46 -13.80 -17.01 -9.69
N LYS A 47 -14.60 -16.10 -10.22
CA LYS A 47 -14.15 -15.24 -11.32
C LYS A 47 -13.07 -14.34 -10.77
N GLU A 48 -11.88 -14.55 -11.25
CA GLU A 48 -10.72 -13.73 -11.03
C GLU A 48 -11.14 -12.27 -10.92
N LEU A 49 -11.08 -11.69 -9.70
CA LEU A 49 -11.35 -10.27 -9.43
C LEU A 49 -10.49 -9.34 -10.30
N ASP A 50 -9.49 -9.92 -10.97
CA ASP A 50 -8.52 -9.27 -11.84
C ASP A 50 -8.98 -9.13 -13.29
N SER A 51 -10.01 -9.90 -13.74
CA SER A 51 -10.40 -9.90 -15.15
C SER A 51 -11.34 -8.77 -15.54
N ASP A 52 -12.02 -8.13 -14.59
CA ASP A 52 -13.06 -7.14 -14.87
C ASP A 52 -12.64 -5.67 -14.65
N VAL A 53 -11.44 -5.42 -14.05
CA VAL A 53 -10.96 -4.05 -13.86
C VAL A 53 -10.24 -3.59 -15.12
N PRO A 54 -10.76 -2.57 -15.85
CA PRO A 54 -10.13 -2.09 -17.06
C PRO A 54 -8.77 -1.48 -16.73
N ILE A 55 -7.72 -2.00 -17.38
CA ILE A 55 -6.35 -1.50 -17.21
C ILE A 55 -6.05 -0.46 -18.28
N PRO A 56 -5.69 0.78 -17.90
CA PRO A 56 -5.29 1.81 -18.84
C PRO A 56 -3.98 1.45 -19.57
N ARG A 57 -3.83 1.99 -20.79
CA ARG A 57 -2.63 1.75 -21.61
C ARG A 57 -1.41 2.57 -21.22
N GLY A 58 -1.59 3.62 -20.43
CA GLY A 58 -0.53 4.55 -20.06
C GLY A 58 -0.54 4.88 -18.57
N TYR A 59 0.39 5.72 -18.14
CA TYR A 59 0.57 6.09 -16.74
C TYR A 59 -0.30 7.25 -16.28
N ASP A 60 -0.77 8.09 -17.18
CA ASP A 60 -1.47 9.35 -16.84
C ASP A 60 -2.74 9.14 -16.01
N ALA A 61 -3.45 8.04 -16.28
CA ALA A 61 -4.66 7.69 -15.54
C ALA A 61 -4.39 6.97 -14.21
N MET A 62 -3.15 6.59 -13.90
CA MET A 62 -2.86 5.70 -12.78
C MET A 62 -3.29 6.25 -11.41
N PRO A 63 -3.06 7.52 -11.05
CA PRO A 63 -3.49 8.04 -9.76
C PRO A 63 -5.02 7.98 -9.59
N ASP A 64 -5.77 8.37 -10.61
CA ASP A 64 -7.24 8.33 -10.58
C ASP A 64 -7.77 6.90 -10.59
N TRP A 65 -7.18 6.03 -11.38
CA TRP A 65 -7.50 4.63 -11.43
C TRP A 65 -7.31 3.94 -10.08
N VAL A 66 -6.21 4.21 -9.38
CA VAL A 66 -5.96 3.69 -8.03
C VAL A 66 -7.02 4.20 -7.05
N ARG A 67 -7.32 5.50 -7.08
CA ARG A 67 -8.38 6.08 -6.23
C ARG A 67 -9.75 5.45 -6.49
N GLN A 68 -10.07 5.15 -7.75
CA GLN A 68 -11.34 4.57 -8.14
C GLN A 68 -11.46 3.08 -7.82
N HIS A 69 -10.43 2.31 -8.12
CA HIS A 69 -10.51 0.84 -8.09
C HIS A 69 -9.87 0.20 -6.86
N LEU A 70 -8.91 0.87 -6.22
CA LEU A 70 -8.14 0.32 -5.08
C LEU A 70 -8.40 1.06 -3.77
N ALA A 71 -9.38 1.96 -3.72
CA ALA A 71 -9.72 2.72 -2.52
C ALA A 71 -9.95 1.80 -1.30
N GLY A 72 -9.38 2.18 -0.15
CA GLY A 72 -9.46 1.41 1.09
C GLY A 72 -8.58 0.15 1.14
N ARG A 73 -7.81 -0.14 0.07
CA ARG A 73 -6.90 -1.28 -0.02
C ARG A 73 -5.46 -0.88 -0.29
N LEU A 74 -5.26 0.10 -1.16
CA LEU A 74 -3.97 0.61 -1.56
C LEU A 74 -4.01 2.13 -1.77
N ILE A 75 -2.93 2.80 -1.39
CA ILE A 75 -2.74 4.24 -1.56
C ILE A 75 -1.43 4.47 -2.32
N LEU A 76 -1.46 5.37 -3.31
CA LEU A 76 -0.25 5.97 -3.84
C LEU A 76 0.13 7.18 -2.97
N HIS A 77 1.32 7.16 -2.39
CA HIS A 77 1.89 8.33 -1.73
C HIS A 77 2.11 9.46 -2.77
N PRO A 78 1.98 10.76 -2.42
CA PRO A 78 2.21 11.86 -3.37
C PRO A 78 3.57 11.81 -4.08
N ARG A 79 4.59 11.22 -3.45
CA ARG A 79 5.88 10.98 -4.10
C ARG A 79 5.78 9.96 -5.24
N ALA A 80 5.03 8.88 -5.03
CA ALA A 80 4.77 7.86 -6.05
C ALA A 80 3.94 8.43 -7.20
N GLU A 81 2.90 9.21 -6.92
CA GLU A 81 2.10 9.88 -7.96
C GLU A 81 2.95 10.78 -8.85
N ARG A 82 3.88 11.55 -8.26
CA ARG A 82 4.82 12.39 -9.06
C ARG A 82 5.81 11.56 -9.87
N ALA A 83 6.23 10.40 -9.36
CA ALA A 83 7.15 9.51 -10.07
C ALA A 83 6.47 8.85 -11.28
N VAL A 84 5.20 8.51 -11.17
CA VAL A 84 4.37 7.98 -12.27
C VAL A 84 4.37 8.91 -13.49
N GLY A 85 4.29 10.23 -13.28
CA GLY A 85 4.32 11.22 -14.36
C GLY A 85 5.65 11.26 -15.14
N LYS A 86 6.70 10.59 -14.64
CA LYS A 86 8.04 10.49 -15.27
C LYS A 86 8.43 9.05 -15.57
N ALA A 87 7.44 8.14 -15.61
CA ALA A 87 7.65 6.72 -15.78
C ALA A 87 8.18 6.40 -17.19
N GLU A 88 9.30 5.67 -17.24
CA GLU A 88 9.93 5.24 -18.50
C GLU A 88 9.70 3.75 -18.80
N TYR A 89 9.22 2.97 -17.81
CA TYR A 89 9.00 1.54 -17.99
C TYR A 89 7.94 1.27 -19.06
N VAL A 90 8.29 0.42 -20.04
CA VAL A 90 7.54 0.28 -21.31
C VAL A 90 6.29 -0.58 -21.22
N GLU A 91 6.05 -1.26 -20.11
CA GLU A 91 4.88 -2.12 -19.91
C GLU A 91 4.00 -1.60 -18.73
N PRO A 92 3.23 -0.50 -18.91
CA PRO A 92 2.37 0.05 -17.85
C PRO A 92 1.40 -0.98 -17.27
N GLU A 93 0.88 -1.87 -18.13
CA GLU A 93 -0.03 -2.95 -17.70
C GLU A 93 0.55 -3.77 -16.55
N MET A 94 1.84 -4.09 -16.59
CA MET A 94 2.49 -4.87 -15.53
C MET A 94 2.51 -4.12 -14.20
N VAL A 95 2.64 -2.79 -14.24
CA VAL A 95 2.56 -1.96 -13.03
C VAL A 95 1.15 -2.00 -12.43
N TYR A 96 0.10 -1.85 -13.24
CA TYR A 96 -1.28 -1.96 -12.78
C TYR A 96 -1.59 -3.35 -12.19
N ARG A 97 -1.11 -4.42 -12.82
CA ARG A 97 -1.27 -5.77 -12.30
C ARG A 97 -0.57 -5.97 -10.96
N ALA A 98 0.64 -5.44 -10.81
CA ALA A 98 1.33 -5.46 -9.52
C ALA A 98 0.55 -4.70 -8.43
N LEU A 99 -0.05 -3.55 -8.75
CA LEU A 99 -0.89 -2.79 -7.81
C LEU A 99 -2.16 -3.57 -7.42
N LEU A 100 -2.80 -4.28 -8.37
CA LEU A 100 -3.93 -5.16 -8.08
C LEU A 100 -3.53 -6.31 -7.13
N ILE A 101 -2.41 -6.98 -7.42
CA ILE A 101 -1.89 -8.06 -6.58
C ILE A 101 -1.55 -7.55 -5.17
N LEU A 102 -0.96 -6.36 -5.05
CA LEU A 102 -0.72 -5.73 -3.75
C LEU A 102 -2.01 -5.42 -2.99
N ALA A 103 -3.01 -4.89 -3.68
CA ALA A 103 -4.29 -4.51 -3.09
C ALA A 103 -5.16 -5.72 -2.69
N ASN A 104 -4.95 -6.87 -3.30
CA ASN A 104 -5.74 -8.09 -3.08
C ASN A 104 -4.91 -9.14 -2.32
N GLU A 105 -4.02 -9.86 -2.99
CA GLU A 105 -3.33 -11.02 -2.44
C GLU A 105 -2.39 -10.66 -1.29
N TYR A 106 -1.55 -9.63 -1.47
CA TYR A 106 -0.65 -9.18 -0.40
C TYR A 106 -1.44 -8.68 0.81
N ARG A 107 -2.43 -7.81 0.58
CA ARG A 107 -3.29 -7.31 1.65
C ARG A 107 -4.01 -8.43 2.37
N ASN A 108 -4.57 -9.40 1.65
CA ASN A 108 -5.26 -10.54 2.23
C ASN A 108 -4.31 -11.41 3.08
N SER A 109 -3.08 -11.64 2.62
CA SER A 109 -2.04 -12.33 3.39
C SER A 109 -1.75 -11.57 4.70
N ARG A 110 -1.56 -10.24 4.65
CA ARG A 110 -1.32 -9.42 5.85
C ARG A 110 -2.48 -9.38 6.83
N MET A 111 -3.70 -9.53 6.36
CA MET A 111 -4.92 -9.59 7.18
C MET A 111 -5.25 -11.00 7.68
N GLY A 112 -4.47 -12.02 7.35
CA GLY A 112 -4.73 -13.41 7.72
C GLY A 112 -5.94 -14.04 7.00
N ILE A 113 -6.39 -13.46 5.88
CA ILE A 113 -7.49 -13.96 5.03
C ILE A 113 -6.94 -14.84 3.90
N GLY A 114 -5.73 -14.52 3.42
CA GLY A 114 -4.99 -15.23 2.39
C GLY A 114 -3.66 -15.78 2.90
N SER A 115 -2.82 -16.30 1.99
CA SER A 115 -1.50 -16.82 2.31
C SER A 115 -0.39 -16.07 1.54
N ASP A 116 0.82 -16.09 2.07
CA ASP A 116 2.01 -15.57 1.37
C ASP A 116 2.31 -16.38 0.10
N GLU A 117 1.92 -17.64 0.08
CA GLU A 117 2.07 -18.51 -1.09
C GLU A 117 1.15 -18.06 -2.24
N SER A 118 -0.12 -17.74 -1.95
CA SER A 118 -1.04 -17.23 -2.97
C SER A 118 -0.56 -15.90 -3.55
N PHE A 119 -0.04 -15.00 -2.72
CA PHE A 119 0.57 -13.76 -3.16
C PHE A 119 1.77 -13.98 -4.09
N ARG A 120 2.72 -14.86 -3.69
CA ARG A 120 3.89 -15.19 -4.52
C ARG A 120 3.51 -15.86 -5.83
N THR A 121 2.51 -16.75 -5.80
CA THR A 121 1.98 -17.40 -6.99
C THR A 121 1.36 -16.39 -7.96
N ALA A 122 0.61 -15.42 -7.44
CA ALA A 122 0.04 -14.36 -8.28
C ALA A 122 1.13 -13.50 -8.95
N LEU A 123 2.21 -13.16 -8.23
CA LEU A 123 3.35 -12.44 -8.81
C LEU A 123 4.06 -13.26 -9.88
N ALA A 124 4.31 -14.54 -9.62
CA ALA A 124 5.03 -15.46 -10.52
C ALA A 124 4.33 -15.59 -11.89
N LYS A 125 2.99 -15.53 -11.94
CA LYS A 125 2.21 -15.53 -13.20
C LYS A 125 2.65 -14.43 -14.17
N TYR A 126 3.15 -13.32 -13.65
CA TYR A 126 3.59 -12.16 -14.44
C TYR A 126 5.11 -11.98 -14.45
N GLY A 127 5.87 -12.97 -13.99
CA GLY A 127 7.33 -12.90 -13.92
C GLY A 127 7.82 -11.82 -12.96
N MET A 128 7.10 -11.63 -11.85
CA MET A 128 7.43 -10.67 -10.80
C MET A 128 7.96 -11.39 -9.56
N ASP A 129 8.91 -10.77 -8.87
CA ASP A 129 9.47 -11.22 -7.61
C ASP A 129 9.19 -10.21 -6.49
N PHE A 130 9.22 -10.70 -5.25
CA PHE A 130 9.02 -9.90 -4.04
C PHE A 130 10.16 -10.09 -3.07
N SER A 131 10.69 -8.99 -2.57
CA SER A 131 11.75 -9.01 -1.56
C SER A 131 11.71 -7.80 -0.62
N GLY A 132 12.51 -7.86 0.45
CA GLY A 132 12.81 -6.69 1.27
C GLY A 132 13.61 -5.67 0.47
N SER A 133 13.34 -4.37 0.69
CA SER A 133 14.02 -3.32 -0.06
C SER A 133 15.50 -3.23 0.28
N ILE A 134 15.79 -3.07 1.58
CA ILE A 134 17.14 -2.89 2.12
C ILE A 134 17.03 -3.01 3.64
N ASP A 135 18.09 -3.44 4.32
CA ASP A 135 18.05 -3.42 5.77
C ASP A 135 18.02 -1.99 6.32
N LYS A 136 17.46 -1.84 7.52
CA LYS A 136 17.19 -0.54 8.12
C LYS A 136 18.46 0.29 8.38
N ALA A 137 19.56 -0.38 8.73
CA ALA A 137 20.83 0.30 9.01
C ALA A 137 21.42 0.89 7.73
N ARG A 138 21.39 0.13 6.64
CA ARG A 138 21.86 0.56 5.32
C ARG A 138 20.94 1.64 4.74
N ALA A 139 19.61 1.54 4.93
CA ALA A 139 18.67 2.58 4.52
C ALA A 139 19.00 3.93 5.19
N GLY A 140 19.41 3.92 6.46
CA GLY A 140 19.87 5.11 7.16
C GLY A 140 21.15 5.73 6.58
N GLN A 141 22.04 4.92 6.00
CA GLN A 141 23.28 5.36 5.34
C GLN A 141 23.04 5.86 3.91
N GLU A 142 22.12 5.27 3.18
CA GLU A 142 21.78 5.65 1.80
C GLU A 142 20.82 6.85 1.72
N GLY A 143 20.45 7.43 2.88
CA GLY A 143 19.69 8.66 2.98
C GLY A 143 18.18 8.50 2.84
N ASP A 144 17.52 9.56 2.40
CA ASP A 144 16.06 9.69 2.43
C ASP A 144 15.33 8.93 1.32
N ALA A 145 16.04 8.29 0.40
CA ALA A 145 15.46 7.62 -0.76
C ALA A 145 14.42 6.54 -0.37
N TYR A 146 14.68 5.77 0.69
CA TYR A 146 13.85 4.67 1.17
C TYR A 146 12.81 5.08 2.21
N PHE A 147 12.63 6.38 2.46
CA PHE A 147 11.66 6.86 3.45
C PHE A 147 10.65 7.80 2.81
N VAL A 148 9.45 7.79 3.36
CA VAL A 148 8.39 8.76 3.08
C VAL A 148 7.79 9.26 4.38
N ASN A 149 7.28 10.48 4.39
CA ASN A 149 6.52 11.02 5.52
C ASN A 149 5.07 10.53 5.40
N TYR A 150 4.61 9.75 6.37
CA TYR A 150 3.26 9.19 6.34
C TYR A 150 2.56 9.30 7.71
N PRO A 151 1.32 9.82 7.77
CA PRO A 151 0.53 10.38 6.65
C PRO A 151 1.22 11.55 5.93
N PRO A 152 0.88 11.82 4.66
CA PRO A 152 1.45 12.95 3.93
C PRO A 152 1.31 14.26 4.71
N GLY A 153 2.39 15.05 4.77
CA GLY A 153 2.44 16.30 5.55
C GLY A 153 2.81 16.12 7.02
N SER A 154 2.93 14.90 7.53
CA SER A 154 3.46 14.63 8.88
C SER A 154 4.99 14.55 8.89
N ASN A 155 5.58 14.63 10.09
CA ASN A 155 7.01 14.38 10.30
C ASN A 155 7.31 12.90 10.60
N ASN A 156 6.32 12.01 10.53
CA ASN A 156 6.48 10.60 10.80
C ASN A 156 7.10 9.89 9.58
N ARG A 157 8.36 9.51 9.70
CA ARG A 157 9.10 8.81 8.63
C ARG A 157 8.78 7.32 8.64
N ARG A 158 8.28 6.82 7.53
CA ARG A 158 8.03 5.39 7.30
C ARG A 158 8.96 4.87 6.21
N MET A 159 9.60 3.75 6.50
CA MET A 159 10.49 3.08 5.55
C MET A 159 9.69 2.31 4.51
N LEU A 160 10.10 2.38 3.25
CA LEU A 160 9.63 1.52 2.17
C LEU A 160 10.29 0.15 2.31
N GLN A 161 9.69 -0.72 3.12
CA GLN A 161 10.28 -1.97 3.61
C GLN A 161 10.42 -3.04 2.54
N PHE A 162 9.53 -3.02 1.56
CA PHE A 162 9.40 -4.07 0.56
C PHE A 162 9.39 -3.52 -0.84
N HIS A 163 9.73 -4.36 -1.80
CA HIS A 163 9.49 -4.04 -3.20
C HIS A 163 9.05 -5.26 -4.01
N ILE A 164 8.26 -5.00 -5.05
CA ILE A 164 8.05 -5.91 -6.17
C ILE A 164 9.01 -5.52 -7.27
N GLU A 165 9.58 -6.51 -7.93
CA GLU A 165 10.48 -6.30 -9.06
C GLU A 165 10.12 -7.16 -10.27
N ARG A 166 10.41 -6.63 -11.46
CA ARG A 166 10.35 -7.37 -12.73
C ARG A 166 11.44 -6.86 -13.66
N GLY A 167 12.19 -7.81 -14.23
CA GLY A 167 13.37 -7.51 -15.03
C GLY A 167 14.60 -7.18 -14.19
N ASN A 168 15.77 -7.45 -14.75
CA ASN A 168 17.09 -7.27 -14.15
C ASN A 168 17.98 -6.29 -14.94
N SER A 169 17.41 -5.60 -15.93
CA SER A 169 18.12 -4.61 -16.73
C SER A 169 18.54 -3.41 -15.89
N ARG A 170 19.67 -2.80 -16.22
CA ARG A 170 20.05 -1.49 -15.68
C ARG A 170 19.31 -0.33 -16.35
N GLU A 171 18.70 -0.60 -17.50
CA GLU A 171 17.93 0.39 -18.24
C GLU A 171 16.53 0.54 -17.64
N PRO A 172 16.11 1.76 -17.20
CA PRO A 172 14.82 1.99 -16.53
C PRO A 172 13.61 1.52 -17.34
N ARG A 173 13.72 1.53 -18.68
CA ARG A 173 12.65 1.11 -19.58
C ARG A 173 12.27 -0.36 -19.48
N TYR A 174 13.19 -1.21 -18.98
CA TYR A 174 13.02 -2.67 -18.92
C TYR A 174 13.12 -3.23 -17.49
N CYS A 175 13.07 -2.36 -16.50
CA CYS A 175 13.20 -2.75 -15.11
C CYS A 175 12.12 -2.06 -14.29
N MET A 176 11.20 -2.86 -13.74
CA MET A 176 10.15 -2.37 -12.85
C MET A 176 10.55 -2.59 -11.40
N ARG A 177 10.32 -1.57 -10.56
CA ARG A 177 10.42 -1.63 -9.09
C ARG A 177 9.29 -0.84 -8.47
N ILE A 178 8.53 -1.46 -7.56
CA ILE A 178 7.45 -0.82 -6.79
C ILE A 178 7.78 -0.95 -5.33
N TYR A 179 8.13 0.16 -4.67
CA TYR A 179 8.51 0.20 -3.26
C TYR A 179 7.34 0.59 -2.39
N PHE A 180 7.11 -0.14 -1.31
CA PHE A 180 5.95 0.04 -0.46
C PHE A 180 6.18 -0.42 0.98
N PHE A 181 5.20 -0.13 1.84
CA PHE A 181 5.08 -0.69 3.17
C PHE A 181 3.61 -1.05 3.47
N TRP A 182 3.42 -1.85 4.50
CA TRP A 182 2.12 -2.16 5.06
C TRP A 182 1.78 -1.17 6.18
N ASP A 183 0.62 -0.54 6.11
CA ASP A 183 0.10 0.30 7.18
C ASP A 183 -0.93 -0.49 7.99
N GLU A 184 -0.53 -0.87 9.20
CA GLU A 184 -1.35 -1.69 10.10
C GLU A 184 -2.57 -0.91 10.63
N GLU A 185 -2.46 0.41 10.77
CA GLU A 185 -3.57 1.23 11.29
C GLU A 185 -4.73 1.30 10.31
N SER A 186 -4.44 1.51 9.03
CA SER A 186 -5.46 1.61 7.99
C SER A 186 -5.77 0.28 7.30
N ASN A 187 -4.98 -0.78 7.53
CA ASN A 187 -5.00 -2.05 6.80
C ASN A 187 -4.89 -1.85 5.28
N GLN A 188 -3.94 -1.00 4.88
CA GLN A 188 -3.70 -0.64 3.49
C GLN A 188 -2.23 -0.81 3.11
N VAL A 189 -2.00 -1.04 1.83
CA VAL A 189 -0.67 -0.95 1.24
C VAL A 189 -0.40 0.49 0.86
N VAL A 190 0.74 1.03 1.28
CA VAL A 190 1.17 2.38 0.89
C VAL A 190 2.34 2.27 -0.05
N VAL A 191 2.13 2.63 -1.32
CA VAL A 191 3.17 2.65 -2.34
C VAL A 191 3.85 4.01 -2.32
N GLY A 192 5.14 4.02 -2.00
CA GLY A 192 5.93 5.25 -1.87
C GLY A 192 6.72 5.61 -3.11
N TRP A 193 7.01 4.63 -3.99
CA TRP A 193 7.77 4.84 -5.22
C TRP A 193 7.49 3.76 -6.26
N LEU A 194 7.32 4.16 -7.52
CA LEU A 194 7.22 3.32 -8.71
C LEU A 194 7.46 4.16 -10.00
N PRO A 195 7.65 3.57 -11.18
CA PRO A 195 7.87 2.15 -11.45
C PRO A 195 9.36 1.78 -11.53
N GLY A 196 10.27 2.68 -11.25
CA GLY A 196 11.69 2.50 -11.43
C GLY A 196 12.47 2.29 -10.14
N HIS A 197 13.79 2.12 -10.28
CA HIS A 197 14.70 2.08 -9.13
C HIS A 197 14.63 3.38 -8.32
N LEU A 198 14.73 3.25 -6.99
CA LEU A 198 15.06 4.39 -6.15
C LEU A 198 16.50 4.82 -6.51
N SER A 199 16.64 6.01 -7.06
CA SER A 199 17.95 6.61 -7.32
C SER A 199 18.65 6.90 -5.99
N ARG A 200 19.91 6.51 -5.89
CA ARG A 200 20.82 6.89 -4.81
C ARG A 200 21.09 8.37 -4.85
#